data_5c1d10b5c7399c9011237c9d82f27929
#
_entry.id   5c1d10b5c7399c9011237c9d82f27929
#
_cell.length_a   1.000
_cell.length_b   1.000
_cell.length_c   1.000
_cell.angle_alpha   90.00
_cell.angle_beta   90.00
_cell.angle_gamma   90.00
#
_symmetry.space_group_name_H-M   'P 1'
#
loop_
_entity.id
_entity.type
_entity.pdbx_description
1 polymer ?
#
loop_
_entity_poly.entity_id
_entity_poly.type
_entity_poly.pdbx_seq_one_letter_code
_entity_poly.pdbx_strand_id
1 'polypeptide(L)'
;YSQSYTKSGYKELCIEPINGEFAMDPNSLHIWPRGSFMMIALPNPDKTFTCTLFMPFEGEHSFEPLNTDEAVLAFFNDHFADTIPLMPDLLKDFKENPVGSLVTVRCYPWNVGKATLLGDAAHAVVPFYGQGMNCSFEDCVVMDECLDKYDTWEEAMQAYQVSRKPNDDAIAD
;
A
#
# COMPACT_ATOMS: atom_id res chain seq x y z
N TYR A 1 12.60 -11.84 -13.83
CA TYR A 1 11.71 -11.20 -12.85
C TYR A 1 10.62 -12.19 -12.39
N SER A 2 10.05 -11.93 -11.23
CA SER A 2 8.88 -12.63 -10.72
C SER A 2 7.83 -11.66 -10.19
N GLN A 3 6.56 -12.09 -10.23
CA GLN A 3 5.43 -11.41 -9.60
C GLN A 3 4.73 -12.42 -8.69
N SER A 4 4.54 -12.07 -7.43
CA SER A 4 3.82 -12.87 -6.45
C SER A 4 2.62 -12.09 -5.95
N TYR A 5 1.42 -12.61 -6.17
CA TYR A 5 0.18 -12.04 -5.67
C TYR A 5 -0.18 -12.67 -4.34
N THR A 6 -0.62 -11.86 -3.39
CA THR A 6 -1.18 -12.37 -2.14
C THR A 6 -2.59 -12.90 -2.36
N LYS A 7 -3.10 -13.70 -1.41
CA LYS A 7 -4.50 -14.12 -1.39
C LYS A 7 -5.44 -13.04 -0.85
N SER A 8 -4.90 -11.89 -0.48
CA SER A 8 -5.62 -10.73 0.02
C SER A 8 -5.52 -9.58 -0.95
N GLY A 9 -6.54 -8.76 -0.94
CA GLY A 9 -6.60 -7.50 -1.64
C GLY A 9 -6.79 -6.34 -0.67
N TYR A 10 -7.03 -5.17 -1.23
CA TYR A 10 -7.37 -3.98 -0.45
C TYR A 10 -8.51 -3.20 -1.10
N LYS A 11 -9.24 -2.48 -0.28
CA LYS A 11 -10.30 -1.56 -0.70
C LYS A 11 -10.12 -0.23 0.02
N GLU A 12 -10.19 0.86 -0.72
CA GLU A 12 -10.13 2.20 -0.17
C GLU A 12 -11.53 2.69 0.19
N LEU A 13 -11.64 3.29 1.37
CA LEU A 13 -12.83 3.93 1.92
C LEU A 13 -12.44 5.30 2.47
N CYS A 14 -13.41 6.13 2.82
CA CYS A 14 -13.16 7.47 3.33
C CYS A 14 -13.85 7.70 4.68
N ILE A 15 -13.15 8.40 5.59
CA ILE A 15 -13.75 9.06 6.75
C ILE A 15 -13.75 10.55 6.45
N GLU A 16 -14.95 11.14 6.50
CA GLU A 16 -15.18 12.54 6.19
C GLU A 16 -14.88 13.46 7.37
N PRO A 17 -14.57 14.76 7.14
CA PRO A 17 -14.42 15.73 8.20
C PRO A 17 -15.74 15.94 8.97
N ILE A 18 -15.67 16.12 10.29
CA ILE A 18 -16.82 16.46 11.10
C ILE A 18 -16.79 17.95 11.42
N ASN A 19 -17.80 18.71 11.00
CA ASN A 19 -17.88 20.17 11.16
C ASN A 19 -16.66 20.92 10.62
N GLY A 20 -16.04 20.41 9.56
CA GLY A 20 -14.85 21.00 8.96
C GLY A 20 -13.54 20.71 9.72
N GLU A 21 -13.56 19.83 10.72
CA GLU A 21 -12.40 19.39 11.48
C GLU A 21 -12.15 17.88 11.31
N PHE A 22 -10.93 17.44 11.60
CA PHE A 22 -10.60 16.01 11.56
C PHE A 22 -11.54 15.20 12.47
N ALA A 23 -12.06 14.09 11.97
CA ALA A 23 -12.93 13.19 12.73
C ALA A 23 -12.19 12.37 13.79
N MET A 24 -10.88 12.22 13.65
CA MET A 24 -9.98 11.49 14.55
C MET A 24 -8.67 12.26 14.73
N ASP A 25 -7.75 11.77 15.56
CA ASP A 25 -6.43 12.39 15.76
C ASP A 25 -5.62 12.43 14.44
N PRO A 26 -5.29 13.62 13.90
CA PRO A 26 -4.54 13.74 12.65
C PRO A 26 -3.04 13.46 12.78
N ASN A 27 -2.52 13.22 13.97
CA ASN A 27 -1.11 12.93 14.21
C ASN A 27 -0.83 11.45 14.42
N SER A 28 -1.83 10.59 14.16
CA SER A 28 -1.76 9.15 14.42
C SER A 28 -2.12 8.33 13.18
N LEU A 29 -1.45 7.21 13.01
CA LEU A 29 -1.93 6.11 12.17
C LEU A 29 -2.98 5.32 12.98
N HIS A 30 -4.20 5.26 12.51
CA HIS A 30 -5.26 4.48 13.12
C HIS A 30 -5.27 3.06 12.54
N ILE A 31 -5.36 2.04 13.39
CA ILE A 31 -5.32 0.63 12.98
C ILE A 31 -6.39 -0.16 13.72
N TRP A 32 -7.22 -0.90 12.98
CA TRP A 32 -8.20 -1.86 13.48
C TRP A 32 -7.79 -3.28 13.06
N PRO A 33 -6.95 -4.00 13.83
CA PRO A 33 -6.56 -5.37 13.53
C PRO A 33 -7.70 -6.35 13.86
N ARG A 34 -7.94 -7.33 12.97
CA ARG A 34 -9.02 -8.34 13.10
C ARG A 34 -8.54 -9.74 12.67
N GLY A 35 -7.40 -10.16 13.16
CA GLY A 35 -6.84 -11.48 12.83
C GLY A 35 -6.33 -11.56 11.40
N SER A 36 -7.13 -12.13 10.48
CA SER A 36 -6.74 -12.31 9.07
C SER A 36 -6.99 -11.08 8.18
N PHE A 37 -7.62 -10.03 8.71
CA PHE A 37 -7.88 -8.78 8.00
C PHE A 37 -7.68 -7.58 8.93
N MET A 38 -7.53 -6.40 8.36
CA MET A 38 -7.38 -5.16 9.12
C MET A 38 -7.84 -3.97 8.30
N MET A 39 -8.20 -2.90 8.99
CA MET A 39 -8.38 -1.59 8.40
C MET A 39 -7.38 -0.62 9.02
N ILE A 40 -6.81 0.27 8.20
CA ILE A 40 -5.99 1.39 8.63
C ILE A 40 -6.62 2.68 8.16
N ALA A 41 -6.32 3.80 8.83
CA ALA A 41 -6.72 5.13 8.37
C ALA A 41 -5.58 6.12 8.56
N LEU A 42 -5.33 6.90 7.51
CA LEU A 42 -4.30 7.94 7.44
C LEU A 42 -4.94 9.29 7.11
N PRO A 43 -4.54 10.39 7.80
CA PRO A 43 -5.09 11.72 7.56
C PRO A 43 -4.60 12.30 6.24
N ASN A 44 -5.48 13.06 5.60
CA ASN A 44 -5.20 13.85 4.40
C ASN A 44 -5.19 15.37 4.70
N PRO A 45 -4.53 16.19 3.87
CA PRO A 45 -4.49 17.65 4.06
C PRO A 45 -5.87 18.33 4.04
N ASP A 46 -6.87 17.73 3.40
CA ASP A 46 -8.26 18.22 3.34
C ASP A 46 -9.11 17.81 4.55
N LYS A 47 -8.47 17.21 5.57
CA LYS A 47 -9.07 16.73 6.81
C LYS A 47 -9.90 15.45 6.69
N THR A 48 -9.91 14.79 5.54
CA THR A 48 -10.42 13.43 5.41
C THR A 48 -9.40 12.41 5.93
N PHE A 49 -9.80 11.15 6.07
CA PHE A 49 -8.89 10.02 6.25
C PHE A 49 -9.09 9.03 5.12
N THR A 50 -8.01 8.65 4.46
CA THR A 50 -8.02 7.47 3.58
C THR A 50 -7.97 6.22 4.44
N CYS A 51 -9.03 5.42 4.36
CA CYS A 51 -9.12 4.13 5.03
C CYS A 51 -8.81 3.02 4.05
N THR A 52 -7.91 2.11 4.42
CA THR A 52 -7.58 0.94 3.58
C THR A 52 -7.95 -0.33 4.34
N LEU A 53 -8.96 -1.04 3.82
CA LEU A 53 -9.37 -2.35 4.31
C LEU A 53 -8.59 -3.43 3.55
N PHE A 54 -7.70 -4.12 4.25
CA PHE A 54 -6.97 -5.30 3.76
C PHE A 54 -7.69 -6.57 4.19
N MET A 55 -8.07 -7.41 3.23
CA MET A 55 -8.86 -8.61 3.52
C MET A 55 -8.63 -9.69 2.44
N PRO A 56 -8.76 -10.99 2.76
CA PRO A 56 -8.75 -12.05 1.76
C PRO A 56 -9.80 -11.85 0.67
N PHE A 57 -9.52 -12.36 -0.54
CA PHE A 57 -10.51 -12.34 -1.62
C PHE A 57 -11.65 -13.32 -1.37
N GLU A 58 -11.34 -14.51 -0.83
CA GLU A 58 -12.24 -15.64 -0.66
C GLU A 58 -12.24 -16.14 0.79
N GLY A 59 -13.36 -16.72 1.23
CA GLY A 59 -13.54 -17.32 2.55
C GLY A 59 -14.55 -16.57 3.42
N GLU A 60 -14.69 -16.98 4.68
CA GLU A 60 -15.69 -16.45 5.61
C GLU A 60 -15.55 -14.94 5.86
N HIS A 61 -14.31 -14.49 6.16
CA HIS A 61 -13.98 -13.07 6.34
C HIS A 61 -13.19 -12.58 5.13
N SER A 62 -13.90 -12.27 4.04
CA SER A 62 -13.34 -11.92 2.75
C SER A 62 -14.22 -10.94 1.99
N PHE A 63 -13.75 -10.46 0.82
CA PHE A 63 -14.55 -9.62 -0.07
C PHE A 63 -15.69 -10.38 -0.74
N GLU A 64 -15.58 -11.71 -0.93
CA GLU A 64 -16.54 -12.52 -1.67
C GLU A 64 -17.98 -12.44 -1.14
N PRO A 65 -18.28 -12.58 0.18
CA PRO A 65 -19.63 -12.49 0.69
C PRO A 65 -20.17 -11.06 0.76
N LEU A 66 -19.34 -10.02 0.60
CA LEU A 66 -19.72 -8.61 0.75
C LEU A 66 -20.25 -8.03 -0.58
N ASN A 67 -21.27 -8.66 -1.15
CA ASN A 67 -21.82 -8.32 -2.47
C ASN A 67 -23.18 -7.61 -2.42
N THR A 68 -23.73 -7.35 -1.23
CA THR A 68 -24.94 -6.56 -1.00
C THR A 68 -24.71 -5.51 0.09
N ASP A 69 -25.51 -4.44 0.07
CA ASP A 69 -25.43 -3.37 1.07
C ASP A 69 -25.65 -3.90 2.49
N GLU A 70 -26.59 -4.85 2.64
CA GLU A 70 -26.87 -5.48 3.93
C GLU A 70 -25.69 -6.30 4.46
N ALA A 71 -24.99 -7.04 3.58
CA ALA A 71 -23.82 -7.82 3.94
C ALA A 71 -22.66 -6.92 4.36
N VAL A 72 -22.44 -5.81 3.64
CA VAL A 72 -21.41 -4.82 3.99
C VAL A 72 -21.73 -4.19 5.35
N LEU A 73 -22.95 -3.72 5.57
CA LEU A 73 -23.34 -3.11 6.84
C LEU A 73 -23.25 -4.10 8.00
N ALA A 74 -23.66 -5.36 7.82
CA ALA A 74 -23.53 -6.40 8.83
C ALA A 74 -22.05 -6.63 9.20
N PHE A 75 -21.17 -6.77 8.20
CA PHE A 75 -19.75 -6.94 8.39
C PHE A 75 -19.12 -5.76 9.16
N PHE A 76 -19.43 -4.52 8.77
CA PHE A 76 -18.91 -3.35 9.47
C PHE A 76 -19.47 -3.21 10.89
N ASN A 77 -20.75 -3.54 11.12
CA ASN A 77 -21.32 -3.56 12.47
C ASN A 77 -20.63 -4.60 13.39
N ASP A 78 -20.28 -5.76 12.85
CA ASP A 78 -19.65 -6.82 13.62
C ASP A 78 -18.16 -6.55 13.92
N HIS A 79 -17.46 -5.88 12.99
CA HIS A 79 -16.00 -5.77 13.08
C HIS A 79 -15.47 -4.35 13.27
N PHE A 80 -16.21 -3.32 12.80
CA PHE A 80 -15.78 -1.92 12.75
C PHE A 80 -16.92 -0.94 13.15
N ALA A 81 -17.74 -1.33 14.11
CA ALA A 81 -18.92 -0.57 14.51
C ALA A 81 -18.63 0.89 14.90
N ASP A 82 -17.45 1.13 15.48
CA ASP A 82 -16.96 2.44 15.86
C ASP A 82 -16.65 3.36 14.68
N THR A 83 -16.41 2.80 13.49
CA THR A 83 -16.10 3.59 12.28
C THR A 83 -17.33 3.99 11.47
N ILE A 84 -18.46 3.26 11.61
CA ILE A 84 -19.69 3.51 10.83
C ILE A 84 -20.18 4.95 10.96
N PRO A 85 -20.25 5.54 12.16
CA PRO A 85 -20.67 6.95 12.29
C PRO A 85 -19.74 7.96 11.62
N LEU A 86 -18.50 7.57 11.32
CA LEU A 86 -17.46 8.39 10.69
C LEU A 86 -17.45 8.25 9.15
N MET A 87 -18.15 7.23 8.60
CA MET A 87 -18.18 6.89 7.18
C MET A 87 -19.58 7.03 6.59
N PRO A 88 -20.09 8.25 6.39
CA PRO A 88 -21.46 8.46 5.87
C PRO A 88 -21.66 7.86 4.47
N ASP A 89 -20.59 7.79 3.66
CA ASP A 89 -20.60 7.27 2.30
C ASP A 89 -20.08 5.82 2.20
N LEU A 90 -20.00 5.07 3.31
CA LEU A 90 -19.45 3.71 3.37
C LEU A 90 -19.96 2.79 2.23
N LEU A 91 -21.25 2.70 2.03
CA LEU A 91 -21.85 1.82 1.01
C LEU A 91 -21.52 2.27 -0.41
N LYS A 92 -21.50 3.58 -0.63
CA LYS A 92 -21.13 4.17 -1.92
C LYS A 92 -19.67 3.86 -2.24
N ASP A 93 -18.74 4.18 -1.33
CA ASP A 93 -17.32 3.92 -1.49
C ASP A 93 -17.05 2.42 -1.68
N PHE A 94 -17.72 1.58 -0.88
CA PHE A 94 -17.57 0.13 -0.99
C PHE A 94 -18.01 -0.40 -2.35
N LYS A 95 -19.03 0.18 -2.96
CA LYS A 95 -19.55 -0.22 -4.27
C LYS A 95 -18.74 0.35 -5.43
N GLU A 96 -18.34 1.63 -5.35
CA GLU A 96 -17.71 2.35 -6.45
C GLU A 96 -16.20 2.10 -6.54
N ASN A 97 -15.50 1.96 -5.39
CA ASN A 97 -14.07 1.72 -5.39
C ASN A 97 -13.75 0.26 -5.73
N PRO A 98 -12.76 -0.01 -6.60
CA PRO A 98 -12.37 -1.37 -6.92
C PRO A 98 -11.67 -2.07 -5.74
N VAL A 99 -11.68 -3.41 -5.75
CA VAL A 99 -10.77 -4.20 -4.91
C VAL A 99 -9.44 -4.33 -5.65
N GLY A 100 -8.38 -3.77 -5.07
CA GLY A 100 -7.03 -3.87 -5.59
C GLY A 100 -6.32 -5.16 -5.16
N SER A 101 -5.43 -5.65 -6.01
CA SER A 101 -4.57 -6.79 -5.69
C SER A 101 -3.26 -6.31 -5.08
N LEU A 102 -2.69 -7.14 -4.21
CA LEU A 102 -1.39 -6.91 -3.59
C LEU A 102 -0.34 -7.79 -4.28
N VAL A 103 0.67 -7.15 -4.84
CA VAL A 103 1.71 -7.82 -5.63
C VAL A 103 3.11 -7.44 -5.12
N THR A 104 3.98 -8.44 -5.02
CA THR A 104 5.43 -8.24 -4.84
C THR A 104 6.12 -8.51 -6.17
N VAL A 105 6.95 -7.58 -6.62
CA VAL A 105 7.79 -7.70 -7.82
C VAL A 105 9.23 -7.87 -7.40
N ARG A 106 9.93 -8.84 -8.00
CA ARG A 106 11.37 -9.02 -7.83
C ARG A 106 12.03 -9.14 -9.20
N CYS A 107 12.96 -8.26 -9.47
CA CYS A 107 13.73 -8.25 -10.71
C CYS A 107 15.23 -8.43 -10.44
N TYR A 108 15.91 -9.04 -11.42
CA TYR A 108 17.36 -9.05 -11.52
C TYR A 108 17.76 -9.47 -12.94
N PRO A 109 18.78 -8.87 -13.56
CA PRO A 109 19.44 -7.64 -13.15
C PRO A 109 18.50 -6.42 -13.30
N TRP A 110 18.79 -5.32 -12.59
CA TRP A 110 18.06 -4.06 -12.72
C TRP A 110 18.57 -3.19 -13.86
N ASN A 111 19.83 -3.41 -14.26
CA ASN A 111 20.46 -2.65 -15.35
C ASN A 111 20.85 -3.56 -16.52
N VAL A 112 20.54 -3.12 -17.73
CA VAL A 112 20.95 -3.78 -18.99
C VAL A 112 21.29 -2.70 -20.01
N GLY A 113 22.54 -2.63 -20.43
CA GLY A 113 23.03 -1.60 -21.35
C GLY A 113 22.81 -0.19 -20.77
N LYS A 114 22.04 0.63 -21.48
CA LYS A 114 21.73 2.01 -21.07
C LYS A 114 20.39 2.18 -20.35
N ALA A 115 19.76 1.09 -19.95
CA ALA A 115 18.50 1.09 -19.23
C ALA A 115 18.67 0.52 -17.81
N THR A 116 18.04 1.16 -16.83
CA THR A 116 17.97 0.66 -15.45
C THR A 116 16.54 0.75 -14.94
N LEU A 117 16.19 -0.16 -14.01
CA LEU A 117 14.92 -0.16 -13.29
C LEU A 117 15.08 0.58 -11.96
N LEU A 118 14.01 1.24 -11.52
CA LEU A 118 13.93 2.03 -10.30
C LEU A 118 12.55 1.85 -9.67
N GLY A 119 12.48 1.86 -8.34
CA GLY A 119 11.23 1.80 -7.59
C GLY A 119 10.40 0.56 -7.90
N ASP A 120 9.08 0.71 -7.98
CA ASP A 120 8.13 -0.39 -8.20
C ASP A 120 8.41 -1.23 -9.45
N ALA A 121 9.06 -0.64 -10.47
CA ALA A 121 9.48 -1.39 -11.67
C ALA A 121 10.55 -2.44 -11.36
N ALA A 122 11.37 -2.21 -10.32
CA ALA A 122 12.43 -3.11 -9.87
C ALA A 122 11.97 -4.03 -8.72
N HIS A 123 11.20 -3.48 -7.76
CA HIS A 123 10.95 -4.10 -6.47
C HIS A 123 9.63 -3.64 -5.80
N ALA A 124 8.50 -3.69 -6.50
CA ALA A 124 7.22 -3.39 -5.87
C ALA A 124 7.00 -4.28 -4.64
N VAL A 125 6.60 -3.67 -3.52
CA VAL A 125 6.36 -4.36 -2.25
C VAL A 125 4.91 -4.18 -1.80
N VAL A 126 4.39 -5.13 -1.02
CA VAL A 126 3.06 -4.99 -0.42
C VAL A 126 3.04 -3.84 0.61
N PRO A 127 1.93 -3.09 0.72
CA PRO A 127 1.90 -1.82 1.45
C PRO A 127 1.76 -1.95 2.97
N PHE A 128 1.94 -3.12 3.56
CA PHE A 128 1.70 -3.35 5.00
C PHE A 128 2.58 -2.51 5.92
N TYR A 129 3.78 -2.15 5.48
CA TYR A 129 4.71 -1.26 6.21
C TYR A 129 4.74 0.17 5.66
N GLY A 130 4.02 0.46 4.56
CA GLY A 130 4.02 1.76 3.91
C GLY A 130 5.40 2.21 3.37
N GLN A 131 6.28 1.28 3.01
CA GLN A 131 7.67 1.60 2.65
C GLN A 131 7.96 1.71 1.16
N GLY A 132 7.02 1.38 0.27
CA GLY A 132 7.27 1.39 -1.18
C GLY A 132 7.77 2.74 -1.70
N MET A 133 7.10 3.84 -1.32
CA MET A 133 7.52 5.19 -1.69
C MET A 133 8.90 5.55 -1.11
N ASN A 134 9.15 5.23 0.15
CA ASN A 134 10.44 5.50 0.81
C ASN A 134 11.58 4.76 0.12
N CYS A 135 11.40 3.47 -0.21
CA CYS A 135 12.37 2.69 -0.97
C CYS A 135 12.65 3.30 -2.34
N SER A 136 11.61 3.73 -3.06
CA SER A 136 11.76 4.35 -4.38
C SER A 136 12.50 5.70 -4.32
N PHE A 137 12.27 6.52 -3.30
CA PHE A 137 13.03 7.76 -3.10
C PHE A 137 14.48 7.50 -2.67
N GLU A 138 14.72 6.50 -1.85
CA GLU A 138 16.08 6.08 -1.50
C GLU A 138 16.84 5.58 -2.73
N ASP A 139 16.18 4.87 -3.65
CA ASP A 139 16.77 4.52 -4.95
C ASP A 139 17.26 5.73 -5.71
N CYS A 140 16.47 6.80 -5.76
CA CYS A 140 16.87 8.04 -6.42
C CYS A 140 18.11 8.65 -5.79
N VAL A 141 18.18 8.69 -4.46
CA VAL A 141 19.34 9.23 -3.73
C VAL A 141 20.59 8.40 -4.00
N VAL A 142 20.50 7.07 -3.86
CA VAL A 142 21.66 6.18 -4.07
C VAL A 142 22.09 6.18 -5.54
N MET A 143 21.16 6.29 -6.48
CA MET A 143 21.49 6.41 -7.90
C MET A 143 22.26 7.70 -8.18
N ASP A 144 21.81 8.84 -7.64
CA ASP A 144 22.49 10.13 -7.76
C ASP A 144 23.91 10.08 -7.20
N GLU A 145 24.09 9.52 -5.99
CA GLU A 145 25.40 9.30 -5.38
C GLU A 145 26.32 8.40 -6.23
N CYS A 146 25.76 7.37 -6.87
CA CYS A 146 26.52 6.52 -7.78
C CYS A 146 26.93 7.26 -9.06
N LEU A 147 26.05 8.07 -9.62
CA LEU A 147 26.37 8.89 -10.81
C LEU A 147 27.45 9.92 -10.53
N ASP A 148 27.50 10.50 -9.34
CA ASP A 148 28.55 11.43 -8.92
C ASP A 148 29.91 10.74 -8.65
N LYS A 149 29.88 9.47 -8.25
CA LYS A 149 31.07 8.75 -7.80
C LYS A 149 31.81 8.00 -8.91
N TYR A 150 31.09 7.51 -9.92
CA TYR A 150 31.66 6.66 -10.97
C TYR A 150 31.70 7.38 -12.31
N ASP A 151 32.76 7.16 -13.07
CA ASP A 151 32.99 7.86 -14.35
C ASP A 151 32.13 7.35 -15.50
N THR A 152 31.60 6.13 -15.42
CA THR A 152 30.78 5.53 -16.47
C THR A 152 29.40 5.15 -15.98
N TRP A 153 28.40 5.21 -16.89
CA TRP A 153 27.04 4.75 -16.62
C TRP A 153 26.99 3.30 -16.12
N GLU A 154 27.76 2.44 -16.75
CA GLU A 154 27.80 1.02 -16.46
C GLU A 154 28.27 0.74 -15.03
N GLU A 155 29.35 1.41 -14.59
CA GLU A 155 29.87 1.30 -13.21
C GLU A 155 28.90 1.89 -12.20
N ALA A 156 28.34 3.05 -12.45
CA ALA A 156 27.36 3.69 -11.57
C ALA A 156 26.13 2.81 -11.36
N MET A 157 25.53 2.29 -12.44
CA MET A 157 24.33 1.45 -12.35
C MET A 157 24.62 0.08 -11.74
N GLN A 158 25.79 -0.47 -11.95
CA GLN A 158 26.19 -1.70 -11.26
C GLN A 158 26.34 -1.47 -9.75
N ALA A 159 26.94 -0.37 -9.33
CA ALA A 159 27.08 0.00 -7.92
C ALA A 159 25.73 0.26 -7.27
N TYR A 160 24.84 0.99 -7.94
CA TYR A 160 23.46 1.21 -7.52
C TYR A 160 22.73 -0.11 -7.25
N GLN A 161 22.68 -1.01 -8.23
CA GLN A 161 22.03 -2.30 -8.10
C GLN A 161 22.59 -3.14 -6.95
N VAL A 162 23.92 -3.19 -6.80
CA VAL A 162 24.57 -3.96 -5.72
C VAL A 162 24.25 -3.38 -4.35
N SER A 163 24.15 -2.05 -4.23
CA SER A 163 23.82 -1.38 -2.99
C SER A 163 22.36 -1.56 -2.60
N ARG A 164 21.44 -1.37 -3.54
CA ARG A 164 19.99 -1.29 -3.25
C ARG A 164 19.30 -2.63 -3.15
N LYS A 165 19.58 -3.56 -4.07
CA LYS A 165 18.85 -4.83 -4.16
C LYS A 165 18.77 -5.63 -2.87
N PRO A 166 19.83 -5.79 -2.04
CA PRO A 166 19.70 -6.51 -0.78
C PRO A 166 18.75 -5.85 0.23
N ASN A 167 18.68 -4.51 0.23
CA ASN A 167 17.81 -3.77 1.13
C ASN A 167 16.33 -3.92 0.72
N ASP A 168 16.05 -3.82 -0.57
CA ASP A 168 14.70 -3.95 -1.10
C ASP A 168 14.18 -5.40 -1.01
N ASP A 169 15.05 -6.39 -1.21
CA ASP A 169 14.71 -7.80 -0.98
C ASP A 169 14.36 -8.04 0.50
N ALA A 170 15.08 -7.42 1.44
CA ALA A 170 14.83 -7.58 2.88
C ALA A 170 13.51 -6.96 3.33
N ILE A 171 13.04 -5.89 2.67
CA ILE A 171 11.70 -5.31 2.94
C ILE A 171 10.60 -6.19 2.35
N ALA A 172 10.88 -6.86 1.23
CA ALA A 172 9.91 -7.71 0.55
C ALA A 172 9.75 -9.11 1.19
N ASP A 173 10.67 -9.54 2.07
CA ASP A 173 10.66 -10.80 2.81
C ASP A 173 9.90 -10.69 4.14
#